data_1b29b4f3cff924adf0bc7aa53536de58
#
_entry.id   1b29b4f3cff924adf0bc7aa53536de58
#
_cell.length_a   1.000
_cell.length_b   1.000
_cell.length_c   1.000
_cell.angle_alpha   90.00
_cell.angle_beta   90.00
_cell.angle_gamma   90.00
#
_symmetry.space_group_name_H-M   'P 1'
#
loop_
_entity.id
_entity.type
_entity.pdbx_description
1 polymer ?
#
loop_
_entity_poly.entity_id
_entity_poly.type
_entity_poly.pdbx_seq_one_letter_code
_entity_poly.pdbx_strand_id
1 'polypeptide(L)'
;MRPVRKAVFPVAGMGTRFLPATKAMPKEMLPVVDKPLIQYAVEEAVAAGITDLIFVTGRNKRAIEDHFDSAPELESDLESKGKHELLAMVRGILPAHVNCLYIRQSAPLGLGHAVLSAAPAVGDEPFAVLLADDLIDADTCLLYTSDAADDTP
;
A
#
# COMPACT_ATOMS: atom_id res chain seq x y z
N MET A 1 -1.87 -0.98 26.38
CA MET A 1 -1.17 -0.97 25.09
C MET A 1 -2.08 -0.38 24.03
N ARG A 2 -1.60 0.61 23.31
CA ARG A 2 -2.40 1.21 22.24
C ARG A 2 -2.44 0.28 21.03
N PRO A 3 -3.59 0.11 20.38
CA PRO A 3 -3.66 -0.69 19.16
C PRO A 3 -2.87 -0.02 18.01
N VAL A 4 -2.32 -0.82 17.14
CA VAL A 4 -1.65 -0.32 15.93
C VAL A 4 -2.72 -0.01 14.90
N ARG A 5 -2.82 1.25 14.51
CA ARG A 5 -3.80 1.73 13.53
C ARG A 5 -3.16 2.31 12.28
N LYS A 6 -1.86 2.53 12.32
CA LYS A 6 -1.10 3.11 11.21
C LYS A 6 -0.12 2.11 10.65
N ALA A 7 -0.04 2.06 9.32
CA ALA A 7 0.93 1.23 8.62
C ALA A 7 1.69 2.09 7.61
N VAL A 8 3.00 1.92 7.60
CA VAL A 8 3.88 2.60 6.66
C VAL A 8 4.29 1.61 5.58
N PHE A 9 4.07 1.99 4.33
CA PHE A 9 4.45 1.21 3.15
C PHE A 9 5.56 1.94 2.41
N PRO A 10 6.82 1.54 2.59
CA PRO A 10 7.92 2.12 1.83
C PRO A 10 7.94 1.55 0.42
N VAL A 11 7.50 2.34 -0.56
CA VAL A 11 7.34 1.91 -1.95
C VAL A 11 8.15 2.76 -2.92
N ALA A 12 9.20 3.43 -2.44
CA ALA A 12 10.00 4.32 -3.26
C ALA A 12 11.12 3.63 -4.05
N GLY A 13 11.36 2.34 -3.83
CA GLY A 13 12.42 1.58 -4.50
C GLY A 13 12.22 1.44 -5.99
N MET A 14 13.31 1.22 -6.72
CA MET A 14 13.32 1.22 -8.19
C MET A 14 12.89 -0.10 -8.84
N GLY A 15 12.80 -1.19 -8.10
CA GLY A 15 12.35 -2.47 -8.61
C GLY A 15 13.29 -3.12 -9.61
N THR A 16 14.59 -2.93 -9.48
CA THR A 16 15.58 -3.41 -10.45
C THR A 16 15.62 -4.93 -10.59
N ARG A 17 15.23 -5.66 -9.55
CA ARG A 17 15.19 -7.13 -9.59
C ARG A 17 14.15 -7.69 -10.56
N PHE A 18 13.16 -6.88 -10.93
CA PHE A 18 12.04 -7.31 -11.78
C PHE A 18 12.11 -6.72 -13.19
N LEU A 19 13.25 -6.13 -13.57
CA LEU A 19 13.42 -5.63 -14.92
C LEU A 19 13.36 -6.80 -15.93
N PRO A 20 12.81 -6.60 -17.13
CA PRO A 20 12.28 -5.33 -17.68
C PRO A 20 10.84 -5.01 -17.28
N ALA A 21 10.14 -5.86 -16.53
CA ALA A 21 8.73 -5.66 -16.19
C ALA A 21 8.49 -4.33 -15.45
N THR A 22 9.45 -3.88 -14.65
CA THR A 22 9.34 -2.66 -13.86
C THR A 22 9.90 -1.42 -14.53
N LYS A 23 10.24 -1.50 -15.83
CA LYS A 23 10.79 -0.33 -16.52
C LYS A 23 9.82 0.86 -16.52
N ALA A 24 8.55 0.60 -16.76
CA ALA A 24 7.51 1.63 -16.79
C ALA A 24 6.42 1.42 -15.75
N MET A 25 6.56 0.43 -14.88
CA MET A 25 5.56 0.05 -13.90
C MET A 25 6.23 -0.19 -12.55
N PRO A 26 5.70 0.36 -11.44
CA PRO A 26 6.19 0.02 -10.11
C PRO A 26 6.10 -1.48 -9.84
N LYS A 27 7.11 -2.05 -9.16
CA LYS A 27 7.10 -3.47 -8.80
C LYS A 27 5.89 -3.82 -7.94
N GLU A 28 5.44 -2.88 -7.12
CA GLU A 28 4.27 -3.04 -6.26
C GLU A 28 2.97 -3.19 -7.03
N MET A 29 2.94 -2.80 -8.30
CA MET A 29 1.78 -2.91 -9.17
C MET A 29 1.80 -4.16 -10.06
N LEU A 30 2.84 -4.99 -9.96
CA LEU A 30 2.88 -6.25 -10.69
C LEU A 30 1.72 -7.14 -10.23
N PRO A 31 0.95 -7.72 -11.17
CA PRO A 31 -0.21 -8.51 -10.79
C PRO A 31 0.19 -9.87 -10.23
N VAL A 32 -0.53 -10.27 -9.20
CA VAL A 32 -0.53 -11.65 -8.70
C VAL A 32 -1.95 -12.15 -8.89
N VAL A 33 -2.16 -13.03 -9.84
CA VAL A 33 -3.46 -13.46 -10.34
C VAL A 33 -4.23 -12.29 -10.96
N ASP A 34 -5.05 -11.58 -10.20
CA ASP A 34 -5.90 -10.49 -10.70
C ASP A 34 -5.74 -9.17 -9.94
N LYS A 35 -4.86 -9.13 -8.96
CA LYS A 35 -4.65 -7.93 -8.12
C LYS A 35 -3.19 -7.51 -8.12
N PRO A 36 -2.92 -6.20 -8.05
CA PRO A 36 -1.56 -5.75 -7.83
C PRO A 36 -0.99 -6.26 -6.52
N LEU A 37 0.29 -6.53 -6.49
CA LEU A 37 0.98 -7.04 -5.31
C LEU A 37 0.70 -6.21 -4.06
N ILE A 38 0.72 -4.89 -4.18
CA ILE A 38 0.48 -3.98 -3.05
C ILE A 38 -0.93 -4.12 -2.48
N GLN A 39 -1.92 -4.50 -3.29
CA GLN A 39 -3.29 -4.65 -2.78
C GLN A 39 -3.40 -5.77 -1.76
N TYR A 40 -2.66 -6.86 -1.92
CA TYR A 40 -2.64 -7.94 -0.93
C TYR A 40 -2.11 -7.46 0.41
N ALA A 41 -1.03 -6.66 0.40
CA ALA A 41 -0.48 -6.10 1.62
C ALA A 41 -1.45 -5.12 2.31
N VAL A 42 -2.15 -4.32 1.52
CA VAL A 42 -3.16 -3.39 2.03
C VAL A 42 -4.35 -4.14 2.62
N GLU A 43 -4.84 -5.17 1.94
CA GLU A 43 -5.95 -5.97 2.45
C GLU A 43 -5.60 -6.61 3.79
N GLU A 44 -4.39 -7.10 3.93
CA GLU A 44 -3.92 -7.69 5.17
C GLU A 44 -3.83 -6.66 6.29
N ALA A 45 -3.32 -5.49 6.00
CA ALA A 45 -3.26 -4.40 6.97
C ALA A 45 -4.67 -3.98 7.43
N VAL A 46 -5.60 -3.86 6.51
CA VAL A 46 -6.99 -3.50 6.82
C VAL A 46 -7.64 -4.58 7.68
N ALA A 47 -7.43 -5.85 7.35
CA ALA A 47 -7.93 -6.98 8.14
C ALA A 47 -7.38 -6.99 9.57
N ALA A 48 -6.19 -6.44 9.76
CA ALA A 48 -5.54 -6.33 11.08
C ALA A 48 -6.03 -5.13 11.91
N GLY A 49 -6.91 -4.30 11.36
CA GLY A 49 -7.44 -3.14 12.04
C GLY A 49 -6.73 -1.82 11.73
N ILE A 50 -5.84 -1.81 10.75
CA ILE A 50 -5.19 -0.58 10.30
C ILE A 50 -6.22 0.31 9.61
N THR A 51 -6.23 1.58 9.96
CA THR A 51 -7.15 2.58 9.39
C THR A 51 -6.43 3.67 8.60
N ASP A 52 -5.14 3.86 8.84
CA ASP A 52 -4.34 4.86 8.14
C ASP A 52 -3.17 4.19 7.43
N LEU A 53 -3.20 4.26 6.11
CA LEU A 53 -2.16 3.72 5.23
C LEU A 53 -1.27 4.88 4.80
N ILE A 54 0.02 4.79 5.12
CA ILE A 54 1.00 5.84 4.81
C ILE A 54 1.98 5.29 3.79
N PHE A 55 1.84 5.72 2.55
CA PHE A 55 2.72 5.29 1.47
C PHE A 55 3.87 6.28 1.33
N VAL A 56 5.09 5.81 1.48
CA VAL A 56 6.27 6.62 1.20
C VAL A 56 6.69 6.33 -0.23
N THR A 57 6.41 7.28 -1.11
CA THR A 57 6.55 7.12 -2.55
C THR A 57 7.76 7.86 -3.10
N GLY A 58 8.03 7.66 -4.36
CA GLY A 58 9.08 8.34 -5.09
C GLY A 58 8.67 8.56 -6.54
N ARG A 59 9.64 8.80 -7.40
CA ARG A 59 9.39 8.95 -8.83
C ARG A 59 8.80 7.68 -9.41
N ASN A 60 7.91 7.83 -10.41
CA ASN A 60 7.31 6.73 -11.15
C ASN A 60 6.43 5.79 -10.32
N LYS A 61 5.86 6.30 -9.22
CA LYS A 61 4.97 5.53 -8.34
C LYS A 61 3.51 5.99 -8.40
N ARG A 62 3.16 6.81 -9.40
CA ARG A 62 1.80 7.34 -9.55
C ARG A 62 0.74 6.25 -9.70
N ALA A 63 1.08 5.12 -10.31
CA ALA A 63 0.14 4.02 -10.49
C ALA A 63 -0.39 3.48 -9.15
N ILE A 64 0.40 3.57 -8.07
CA ILE A 64 -0.04 3.14 -6.74
C ILE A 64 -1.15 4.06 -6.23
N GLU A 65 -0.94 5.37 -6.35
CA GLU A 65 -1.96 6.36 -5.95
C GLU A 65 -3.24 6.18 -6.76
N ASP A 66 -3.10 6.04 -8.08
CA ASP A 66 -4.23 5.85 -8.98
C ASP A 66 -5.03 4.60 -8.67
N HIS A 67 -4.36 3.54 -8.23
CA HIS A 67 -5.04 2.28 -7.90
C HIS A 67 -5.97 2.42 -6.70
N PHE A 68 -5.58 3.18 -5.70
CA PHE A 68 -6.38 3.34 -4.48
C PHE A 68 -7.31 4.55 -4.51
N ASP A 69 -7.17 5.42 -5.49
CA ASP A 69 -8.08 6.55 -5.66
C ASP A 69 -9.40 6.09 -6.29
N SER A 70 -10.44 6.89 -6.13
CA SER A 70 -11.68 6.67 -6.85
C SER A 70 -11.45 6.88 -8.35
N ALA A 71 -12.18 6.14 -9.17
CA ALA A 71 -12.10 6.23 -10.62
C ALA A 71 -13.49 6.54 -11.20
N PRO A 72 -13.98 7.79 -11.07
CA PRO A 72 -15.37 8.12 -11.42
C PRO A 72 -15.75 7.79 -12.86
N GLU A 73 -14.84 7.98 -13.81
CA GLU A 73 -15.11 7.68 -15.21
C GLU A 73 -15.30 6.18 -15.45
N LEU A 74 -14.41 5.36 -14.88
CA LEU A 74 -14.50 3.91 -14.97
C LEU A 74 -15.77 3.42 -14.28
N GLU A 75 -16.06 3.91 -13.09
CA GLU A 75 -17.23 3.52 -12.31
C GLU A 75 -18.52 3.88 -13.06
N SER A 76 -18.58 5.06 -13.66
CA SER A 76 -19.72 5.49 -14.46
C SER A 76 -19.93 4.61 -15.70
N ASP A 77 -18.84 4.23 -16.36
CA ASP A 77 -18.89 3.35 -17.53
C ASP A 77 -19.43 1.96 -17.14
N LEU A 78 -18.92 1.40 -16.06
CA LEU A 78 -19.36 0.10 -15.56
C LEU A 78 -20.82 0.12 -15.17
N GLU A 79 -21.26 1.21 -14.52
CA GLU A 79 -22.66 1.36 -14.12
C GLU A 79 -23.58 1.45 -15.34
N SER A 80 -23.21 2.23 -16.33
CA SER A 80 -24.01 2.40 -17.55
C SER A 80 -24.14 1.11 -18.36
N LYS A 81 -23.13 0.24 -18.29
CA LYS A 81 -23.12 -1.06 -18.96
C LYS A 81 -23.72 -2.19 -18.13
N GLY A 82 -24.20 -1.90 -16.93
CA GLY A 82 -24.81 -2.88 -16.05
C GLY A 82 -23.84 -3.89 -15.47
N LYS A 83 -22.53 -3.58 -15.45
CA LYS A 83 -21.49 -4.47 -14.93
C LYS A 83 -21.33 -4.31 -13.42
N HIS A 84 -22.35 -4.74 -12.68
CA HIS A 84 -22.45 -4.48 -11.25
C HIS A 84 -21.40 -5.20 -10.41
N GLU A 85 -20.99 -6.40 -10.81
CA GLU A 85 -19.95 -7.15 -10.08
C GLU A 85 -18.60 -6.48 -10.20
N LEU A 86 -18.23 -6.01 -11.40
CA LEU A 86 -16.96 -5.28 -11.61
C LEU A 86 -17.00 -3.95 -10.90
N LEU A 87 -18.15 -3.26 -10.91
CA LEU A 87 -18.30 -2.00 -10.20
C LEU A 87 -18.09 -2.18 -8.69
N ALA A 88 -18.69 -3.21 -8.12
CA ALA A 88 -18.51 -3.53 -6.70
C ALA A 88 -17.05 -3.85 -6.37
N MET A 89 -16.36 -4.58 -7.26
CA MET A 89 -14.96 -4.90 -7.09
C MET A 89 -14.09 -3.63 -7.08
N VAL A 90 -14.31 -2.73 -8.02
CA VAL A 90 -13.54 -1.47 -8.11
C VAL A 90 -13.80 -0.59 -6.89
N ARG A 91 -15.05 -0.43 -6.48
CA ARG A 91 -15.40 0.37 -5.30
C ARG A 91 -14.91 -0.26 -4.00
N GLY A 92 -14.77 -1.58 -3.97
CA GLY A 92 -14.37 -2.33 -2.79
C GLY A 92 -12.85 -2.49 -2.60
N ILE A 93 -12.03 -1.93 -3.48
CA ILE A 93 -10.56 -2.02 -3.36
C ILE A 93 -10.12 -1.49 -2.00
N LEU A 94 -10.71 -0.40 -1.55
CA LEU A 94 -10.38 0.20 -0.27
C LEU A 94 -11.68 0.52 0.49
N PRO A 95 -11.83 0.03 1.75
CA PRO A 95 -13.00 0.38 2.55
C PRO A 95 -13.09 1.88 2.81
N ALA A 96 -14.31 2.40 2.91
CA ALA A 96 -14.56 3.83 3.06
C ALA A 96 -13.96 4.44 4.34
N HIS A 97 -13.75 3.63 5.39
CA HIS A 97 -13.20 4.10 6.66
C HIS A 97 -11.67 4.16 6.69
N VAL A 98 -11.01 3.71 5.63
CA VAL A 98 -9.55 3.66 5.56
C VAL A 98 -9.02 4.89 4.85
N ASN A 99 -8.02 5.52 5.44
CA ASN A 99 -7.38 6.71 4.89
C ASN A 99 -6.06 6.35 4.24
N CYS A 100 -5.78 6.95 3.09
CA CYS A 100 -4.49 6.85 2.42
C CYS A 100 -3.77 8.19 2.46
N LEU A 101 -2.53 8.17 2.91
CA LEU A 101 -1.65 9.32 2.90
C LEU A 101 -0.44 8.99 2.04
N TYR A 102 0.02 9.95 1.26
CA TYR A 102 1.16 9.78 0.37
C TYR A 102 2.22 10.79 0.72
N ILE A 103 3.41 10.29 1.07
CA ILE A 103 4.56 11.13 1.40
C ILE A 103 5.66 10.79 0.41
N ARG A 104 6.20 11.81 -0.23
CA ARG A 104 7.27 11.62 -1.20
C ARG A 104 8.62 11.61 -0.51
N GLN A 105 9.39 10.55 -0.75
CA GLN A 105 10.80 10.51 -0.41
C GLN A 105 11.57 11.18 -1.56
N SER A 106 12.15 12.33 -1.32
CA SER A 106 12.76 13.14 -2.38
C SER A 106 14.06 12.53 -2.93
N ALA A 107 14.74 11.70 -2.15
CA ALA A 107 15.97 11.04 -2.55
C ALA A 107 15.96 9.59 -2.08
N PRO A 108 16.52 8.65 -2.88
CA PRO A 108 16.49 7.22 -2.55
C PRO A 108 17.56 6.87 -1.50
N LEU A 109 17.36 7.28 -0.27
CA LEU A 109 18.32 7.12 0.83
C LEU A 109 18.11 5.85 1.65
N GLY A 110 17.35 4.88 1.12
CA GLY A 110 17.18 3.58 1.73
C GLY A 110 15.94 3.42 2.57
N LEU A 111 15.71 2.21 3.09
CA LEU A 111 14.53 1.82 3.82
C LEU A 111 14.34 2.62 5.12
N GLY A 112 15.40 2.75 5.90
CA GLY A 112 15.32 3.50 7.15
C GLY A 112 14.91 4.95 6.95
N HIS A 113 15.46 5.59 5.92
CA HIS A 113 15.10 6.96 5.57
C HIS A 113 13.65 7.05 5.08
N ALA A 114 13.19 6.06 4.32
CA ALA A 114 11.80 6.00 3.88
C ALA A 114 10.84 5.95 5.08
N VAL A 115 11.11 5.11 6.05
CA VAL A 115 10.31 5.01 7.27
C VAL A 115 10.36 6.33 8.05
N LEU A 116 11.54 6.92 8.17
CA LEU A 116 11.69 8.22 8.85
C LEU A 116 10.91 9.32 8.15
N SER A 117 10.80 9.26 6.82
CA SER A 117 10.02 10.24 6.06
C SER A 117 8.54 10.23 6.42
N ALA A 118 8.04 9.13 6.97
CA ALA A 118 6.65 9.01 7.41
C ALA A 118 6.40 9.61 8.79
N ALA A 119 7.44 10.04 9.50
CA ALA A 119 7.30 10.53 10.88
C ALA A 119 6.22 11.60 11.08
N PRO A 120 6.06 12.60 10.19
CA PRO A 120 5.00 13.59 10.36
C PRO A 120 3.59 13.00 10.35
N ALA A 121 3.38 11.93 9.60
CA ALA A 121 2.08 11.28 9.52
C ALA A 121 1.86 10.26 10.64
N VAL A 122 2.92 9.64 11.13
CA VAL A 122 2.84 8.65 12.21
C VAL A 122 2.60 9.34 13.56
N GLY A 123 3.31 10.43 13.81
CA GLY A 123 3.24 11.12 15.09
C GLY A 123 3.78 10.24 16.23
N ASP A 124 3.06 10.24 17.33
CA ASP A 124 3.46 9.59 18.58
C ASP A 124 2.74 8.25 18.79
N GLU A 125 2.22 7.68 17.73
CA GLU A 125 1.46 6.44 17.80
C GLU A 125 2.30 5.23 17.38
N PRO A 126 1.98 4.04 17.90
CA PRO A 126 2.57 2.82 17.38
C PRO A 126 2.17 2.62 15.91
N PHE A 127 3.06 2.05 15.13
CA PHE A 127 2.81 1.81 13.71
C PHE A 127 3.49 0.53 13.25
N ALA A 128 3.02 0.00 12.16
CA ALA A 128 3.63 -1.15 11.49
C ALA A 128 4.34 -0.67 10.22
N VAL A 129 5.35 -1.41 9.82
CA VAL A 129 6.00 -1.23 8.51
C VAL A 129 5.74 -2.49 7.71
N LEU A 130 5.16 -2.35 6.52
CA LEU A 130 4.89 -3.48 5.63
C LEU A 130 5.62 -3.28 4.32
N LEU A 131 6.32 -4.33 3.90
CA LEU A 131 7.01 -4.36 2.61
C LEU A 131 6.07 -5.00 1.60
N ALA A 132 5.66 -4.23 0.61
CA ALA A 132 4.63 -4.63 -0.35
C ALA A 132 5.06 -5.77 -1.29
N ASP A 133 6.35 -6.03 -1.39
CA ASP A 133 6.90 -7.11 -2.20
C ASP A 133 7.10 -8.43 -1.44
N ASP A 134 6.74 -8.45 -0.15
CA ASP A 134 6.80 -9.67 0.67
C ASP A 134 5.38 -10.22 0.85
N LEU A 135 5.00 -11.13 -0.04
CA LEU A 135 3.70 -11.79 0.05
C LEU A 135 3.83 -13.04 0.91
N ILE A 136 3.15 -13.04 2.05
CA ILE A 136 3.14 -14.16 2.99
C ILE A 136 1.71 -14.66 3.12
N ASP A 137 1.50 -15.96 2.86
CA ASP A 137 0.23 -16.62 3.09
C ASP A 137 0.16 -17.05 4.56
N ALA A 138 -0.59 -16.33 5.35
CA ALA A 138 -0.74 -16.61 6.77
C ALA A 138 -2.21 -16.46 7.19
N ASP A 139 -2.68 -17.41 7.97
CA ASP A 139 -4.04 -17.35 8.53
C ASP A 139 -4.17 -16.30 9.61
N THR A 140 -3.05 -15.83 10.13
CA THR A 140 -3.00 -14.80 11.16
C THR A 140 -2.40 -13.52 10.63
N CYS A 141 -2.76 -12.40 11.26
CA CYS A 141 -2.29 -11.09 10.86
C CYS A 141 -0.78 -10.96 11.01
N LEU A 142 -0.11 -10.46 9.96
CA LEU A 142 1.33 -10.21 9.95
C LEU A 142 1.78 -9.24 11.05
N LEU A 143 0.93 -8.34 11.45
CA LEU A 143 1.29 -7.34 12.46
C LEU A 143 1.59 -7.93 13.83
N TYR A 144 1.12 -9.17 14.09
CA TYR A 144 1.44 -9.85 15.33
C TYR A 144 2.78 -10.58 15.30
N THR A 145 3.33 -10.79 14.11
CA THR A 145 4.57 -11.52 13.93
C THR A 145 5.75 -10.64 13.50
N SER A 146 5.45 -9.40 13.15
CA SER A 146 6.46 -8.46 12.66
C SER A 146 6.56 -7.27 13.60
N ASP A 147 7.73 -7.06 14.16
CA ASP A 147 8.06 -5.93 15.00
C ASP A 147 9.00 -5.00 14.27
N ALA A 148 8.71 -4.75 13.02
CA ALA A 148 9.60 -4.09 12.08
C ALA A 148 10.00 -2.68 12.51
N ALA A 149 9.10 -1.97 13.19
CA ALA A 149 9.38 -0.61 13.63
C ALA A 149 10.46 -0.55 14.71
N ASP A 150 10.54 -1.57 15.57
CA ASP A 150 11.53 -1.63 16.64
C ASP A 150 12.90 -2.08 16.14
N ASP A 151 12.94 -2.76 15.00
CA ASP A 151 14.16 -3.27 14.40
C ASP A 151 14.84 -2.25 13.49
N THR A 152 14.27 -1.09 13.35
CA THR A 152 14.84 -0.04 12.50
C THR A 152 15.98 0.64 13.24
N PRO A 153 17.19 0.57 12.73
CA PRO A 153 18.34 1.22 13.36
C PRO A 153 18.24 2.73 13.33
#